data_1938287adaa2f7bd362f060712f6fe51
#
_entry.id   1938287adaa2f7bd362f060712f6fe51
#
_cell.length_a   1.000
_cell.length_b   1.000
_cell.length_c   1.000
_cell.angle_alpha   90.00
_cell.angle_beta   90.00
_cell.angle_gamma   90.00
#
_symmetry.space_group_name_H-M   'P 1'
#
loop_
_entity.id
_entity.type
_entity.pdbx_description
1 polymer ?
#
loop_
_entity_poly.entity_id
_entity_poly.type
_entity_poly.pdbx_seq_one_letter_code
_entity_poly.pdbx_strand_id
1 'polypeptide(L)'
;MGLLENMFSRGDEGTRFASVCSDFYEAARWIDELNEIAGEELFGFCFDTGHCHLARENVYRAVKLMGPRIKALHMHDNAGHLDQHVAPYTGTLDWEGFLRGMKEIGYRGDLNFEAPNAIDKYPPEMAEECLRLRAAVGRYFEKRITEE
;
A
#
# COMPACT_ATOMS: atom_id res chain seq x y z
N MET A 1 -3.41 -12.65 13.67
CA MET A 1 -2.42 -11.57 13.55
C MET A 1 -3.14 -10.24 13.47
N GLY A 2 -2.77 -9.25 14.30
CA GLY A 2 -3.22 -7.86 14.20
C GLY A 2 -2.35 -7.09 13.22
N LEU A 3 -2.94 -6.23 12.38
CA LEU A 3 -2.17 -5.42 11.44
C LEU A 3 -2.38 -3.93 11.73
N LEU A 4 -1.29 -3.20 11.89
CA LEU A 4 -1.29 -1.74 11.87
C LEU A 4 -1.27 -1.26 10.42
N GLU A 5 -1.89 -0.12 10.15
CA GLU A 5 -1.96 0.45 8.81
C GLU A 5 -1.53 1.91 8.82
N ASN A 6 -0.79 2.33 7.80
CA ASN A 6 -0.41 3.73 7.65
C ASN A 6 -1.59 4.57 7.17
N MET A 7 -1.89 5.62 7.93
CA MET A 7 -3.01 6.51 7.68
C MET A 7 -2.53 7.93 7.35
N PHE A 8 -3.36 8.71 6.67
CA PHE A 8 -3.15 10.14 6.49
C PHE A 8 -4.22 10.94 7.24
N SER A 9 -3.94 12.21 7.50
CA SER A 9 -4.92 13.16 8.05
C SER A 9 -5.11 14.35 7.12
N ARG A 10 -6.29 14.97 7.25
CA ARG A 10 -6.63 16.21 6.54
C ARG A 10 -6.53 17.37 7.52
N GLY A 11 -5.69 18.35 7.17
CA GLY A 11 -5.64 19.63 7.86
C GLY A 11 -6.59 20.66 7.24
N ASP A 12 -6.54 21.85 7.78
CA ASP A 12 -7.23 23.01 7.23
C ASP A 12 -6.81 23.26 5.78
N GLU A 13 -7.70 23.83 4.98
CA GLU A 13 -7.47 24.14 3.56
C GLU A 13 -7.14 22.90 2.68
N GLY A 14 -7.44 21.69 3.16
CA GLY A 14 -7.25 20.47 2.39
C GLY A 14 -5.82 19.93 2.34
N THR A 15 -4.90 20.48 3.14
CA THR A 15 -3.56 19.90 3.33
C THR A 15 -3.67 18.43 3.77
N ARG A 16 -2.71 17.61 3.32
CA ARG A 16 -2.56 16.20 3.73
C ARG A 16 -1.25 16.03 4.46
N PHE A 17 -1.25 15.24 5.52
CA PHE A 17 -0.05 14.94 6.28
C PHE A 17 -0.10 13.52 6.87
N ALA A 18 1.07 13.02 7.23
CA ALA A 18 1.21 11.74 7.92
C ALA A 18 0.36 11.70 9.21
N SER A 19 -0.30 10.59 9.46
CA SER A 19 -1.11 10.35 10.64
C SER A 19 -0.66 9.05 11.32
N VAL A 20 -1.58 8.34 11.97
CA VAL A 20 -1.26 7.09 12.67
C VAL A 20 -0.49 6.13 11.76
N CYS A 21 0.62 5.60 12.25
CA CYS A 21 1.49 4.63 11.57
C CYS A 21 2.09 5.08 10.23
N SER A 22 2.05 6.39 9.90
CA SER A 22 2.72 6.92 8.71
C SER A 22 4.08 7.52 8.97
N ASP A 23 4.49 7.66 10.25
CA ASP A 23 5.90 7.62 10.60
C ASP A 23 6.33 6.14 10.65
N PHE A 24 6.96 5.69 9.57
CA PHE A 24 7.32 4.28 9.41
C PHE A 24 8.39 3.81 10.40
N TYR A 25 9.24 4.71 10.93
CA TYR A 25 10.19 4.37 12.00
C TYR A 25 9.45 4.08 13.30
N GLU A 26 8.48 4.91 13.65
CA GLU A 26 7.66 4.72 14.83
C GLU A 26 6.79 3.47 14.71
N ALA A 27 6.13 3.26 13.56
CA ALA A 27 5.30 2.09 13.30
C ALA A 27 6.10 0.78 13.38
N ALA A 28 7.31 0.74 12.80
CA ALA A 28 8.19 -0.42 12.88
C ALA A 28 8.57 -0.75 14.32
N ARG A 29 8.93 0.28 15.10
CA ARG A 29 9.26 0.12 16.52
C ARG A 29 8.08 -0.41 17.32
N TRP A 30 6.87 0.13 17.11
CA TRP A 30 5.67 -0.35 17.82
C TRP A 30 5.38 -1.83 17.51
N ILE A 31 5.51 -2.26 16.25
CA ILE A 31 5.30 -3.66 15.89
C ILE A 31 6.33 -4.56 16.59
N ASP A 32 7.59 -4.16 16.60
CA ASP A 32 8.66 -4.94 17.26
C ASP A 32 8.42 -5.04 18.78
N GLU A 33 8.12 -3.90 19.43
CA GLU A 33 7.84 -3.87 20.88
C GLU A 33 6.60 -4.71 21.25
N LEU A 34 5.51 -4.64 20.44
CA LEU A 34 4.31 -5.42 20.66
C LEU A 34 4.57 -6.94 20.51
N ASN A 35 5.36 -7.34 19.52
CA ASN A 35 5.73 -8.75 19.34
C ASN A 35 6.68 -9.24 20.43
N GLU A 36 7.58 -8.39 20.90
CA GLU A 36 8.45 -8.71 22.05
C GLU A 36 7.63 -8.96 23.32
N ILE A 37 6.67 -8.06 23.62
CA ILE A 37 5.75 -8.20 24.77
C ILE A 37 4.90 -9.49 24.64
N ALA A 38 4.44 -9.80 23.42
CA ALA A 38 3.63 -10.99 23.16
C ALA A 38 4.45 -12.29 23.24
N GLY A 39 5.76 -12.23 23.05
CA GLY A 39 6.65 -13.38 22.96
C GLY A 39 6.53 -14.18 21.66
N GLU A 40 5.77 -13.69 20.70
CA GLU A 40 5.55 -14.28 19.37
C GLU A 40 5.12 -13.22 18.34
N GLU A 41 5.16 -13.55 17.04
CA GLU A 41 4.76 -12.64 15.96
C GLU A 41 3.23 -12.56 15.83
N LEU A 42 2.59 -11.70 16.62
CA LEU A 42 1.14 -11.44 16.59
C LEU A 42 0.76 -10.20 15.81
N PHE A 43 1.69 -9.27 15.61
CA PHE A 43 1.45 -7.98 14.97
C PHE A 43 2.30 -7.85 13.71
N GLY A 44 1.73 -7.25 12.69
CA GLY A 44 2.38 -6.93 11.43
C GLY A 44 1.87 -5.60 10.88
N PHE A 45 2.15 -5.35 9.61
CA PHE A 45 1.79 -4.12 8.93
C PHE A 45 0.96 -4.40 7.68
N CYS A 46 -0.13 -3.68 7.51
CA CYS A 46 -0.85 -3.52 6.27
C CYS A 46 -0.32 -2.23 5.61
N PHE A 47 0.38 -2.37 4.50
CA PHE A 47 0.94 -1.22 3.80
C PHE A 47 -0.06 -0.69 2.79
N ASP A 48 -0.61 0.51 3.06
CA ASP A 48 -1.46 1.22 2.12
C ASP A 48 -0.62 2.15 1.23
N THR A 49 -0.66 1.88 -0.08
CA THR A 49 0.13 2.62 -1.08
C THR A 49 -0.38 4.03 -1.29
N GLY A 50 -1.70 4.21 -1.32
CA GLY A 50 -2.32 5.50 -1.55
C GLY A 50 -2.19 6.44 -0.36
N HIS A 51 -2.31 5.93 0.87
CA HIS A 51 -2.08 6.71 2.09
C HIS A 51 -0.61 7.13 2.22
N CYS A 52 0.33 6.25 1.87
CA CYS A 52 1.75 6.60 1.80
C CYS A 52 1.99 7.78 0.85
N HIS A 53 1.36 7.76 -0.32
CA HIS A 53 1.45 8.84 -1.31
C HIS A 53 0.81 10.15 -0.82
N LEU A 54 -0.36 10.08 -0.17
CA LEU A 54 -1.03 11.25 0.42
C LEU A 54 -0.25 11.87 1.58
N ALA A 55 0.45 11.04 2.37
CA ALA A 55 1.36 11.50 3.41
C ALA A 55 2.67 12.09 2.85
N ARG A 56 2.86 12.07 1.52
CA ARG A 56 4.06 12.54 0.81
C ARG A 56 5.34 11.78 1.19
N GLU A 57 5.18 10.54 1.59
CA GLU A 57 6.29 9.66 1.91
C GLU A 57 6.86 9.01 0.64
N ASN A 58 8.14 8.71 0.65
CA ASN A 58 8.77 7.98 -0.44
C ASN A 58 8.45 6.49 -0.31
N VAL A 59 7.62 5.97 -1.20
CA VAL A 59 7.10 4.60 -1.15
C VAL A 59 8.21 3.53 -1.13
N TYR A 60 9.29 3.70 -1.90
CA TYR A 60 10.42 2.78 -1.88
C TYR A 60 11.09 2.71 -0.51
N ARG A 61 11.38 3.88 0.07
CA ARG A 61 12.01 3.96 1.40
C ARG A 61 11.10 3.41 2.49
N ALA A 62 9.82 3.72 2.44
CA ALA A 62 8.82 3.23 3.38
C ALA A 62 8.73 1.68 3.35
N VAL A 63 8.64 1.10 2.16
CA VAL A 63 8.64 -0.36 1.97
C VAL A 63 9.93 -0.98 2.52
N LYS A 64 11.10 -0.42 2.19
CA LYS A 64 12.38 -0.93 2.68
C LYS A 64 12.50 -0.88 4.21
N LEU A 65 12.00 0.19 4.82
CA LEU A 65 12.02 0.35 6.27
C LEU A 65 11.12 -0.66 6.97
N MET A 66 9.89 -0.82 6.47
CA MET A 66 8.94 -1.77 7.06
C MET A 66 9.40 -3.22 6.86
N GLY A 67 10.00 -3.53 5.71
CA GLY A 67 10.63 -4.82 5.45
C GLY A 67 9.69 -6.00 5.71
N PRO A 68 10.14 -7.03 6.47
CA PRO A 68 9.36 -8.25 6.71
C PRO A 68 8.12 -8.04 7.60
N ARG A 69 7.94 -6.85 8.19
CA ARG A 69 6.73 -6.49 8.95
C ARG A 69 5.52 -6.33 8.06
N ILE A 70 5.71 -6.08 6.75
CA ILE A 70 4.60 -6.01 5.79
C ILE A 70 4.02 -7.41 5.60
N LYS A 71 2.76 -7.57 6.03
CA LYS A 71 2.02 -8.85 5.95
C LYS A 71 0.80 -8.75 5.02
N ALA A 72 0.30 -7.54 4.80
CA ALA A 72 -0.80 -7.28 3.88
C ALA A 72 -0.59 -5.96 3.13
N LEU A 73 -1.35 -5.78 2.07
CA LEU A 73 -1.32 -4.60 1.22
C LEU A 73 -2.73 -4.07 1.00
N HIS A 74 -2.89 -2.76 1.01
CA HIS A 74 -4.00 -2.05 0.38
C HIS A 74 -3.43 -1.26 -0.80
N MET A 75 -3.60 -1.80 -2.01
CA MET A 75 -3.00 -1.20 -3.20
C MET A 75 -4.03 -0.38 -3.97
N HIS A 76 -3.82 0.90 -4.02
CA HIS A 76 -4.56 1.84 -4.86
C HIS A 76 -3.68 3.03 -5.24
N ASP A 77 -4.11 3.77 -6.24
CA ASP A 77 -3.44 4.98 -6.69
C ASP A 77 -4.28 6.22 -6.39
N ASN A 78 -3.65 7.36 -6.43
CA ASN A 78 -4.27 8.68 -6.33
C ASN A 78 -3.37 9.76 -6.94
N ALA A 79 -3.90 10.96 -7.09
CA ALA A 79 -3.17 12.11 -7.64
C ALA A 79 -2.39 12.92 -6.57
N GLY A 80 -2.17 12.37 -5.37
CA GLY A 80 -1.41 13.00 -4.28
C GLY A 80 -2.16 14.10 -3.50
N HIS A 81 -3.46 14.30 -3.76
CA HIS A 81 -4.25 15.33 -3.09
C HIS A 81 -5.66 14.88 -2.67
N LEU A 82 -6.14 13.77 -3.18
CA LEU A 82 -7.42 13.15 -2.82
C LEU A 82 -7.21 11.64 -2.65
N ASP A 83 -7.90 11.08 -1.70
CA ASP A 83 -7.97 9.64 -1.51
C ASP A 83 -8.94 9.04 -2.52
N GLN A 84 -8.40 8.71 -3.70
CA GLN A 84 -9.21 8.41 -4.88
C GLN A 84 -9.51 6.93 -5.05
N HIS A 85 -8.72 6.04 -4.45
CA HIS A 85 -8.86 4.58 -4.60
C HIS A 85 -9.03 4.14 -6.06
N VAL A 86 -8.19 4.68 -6.94
CA VAL A 86 -8.19 4.33 -8.37
C VAL A 86 -7.18 3.22 -8.67
N ALA A 87 -7.24 2.66 -9.88
CA ALA A 87 -6.34 1.58 -10.29
C ALA A 87 -4.87 2.03 -10.31
N PRO A 88 -3.91 1.14 -10.04
CA PRO A 88 -2.50 1.41 -10.26
C PRO A 88 -2.21 1.96 -11.65
N TYR A 89 -1.26 2.88 -11.74
CA TYR A 89 -0.88 3.63 -12.96
C TYR A 89 -1.91 4.64 -13.48
N THR A 90 -3.01 4.87 -12.75
CA THR A 90 -4.00 5.91 -13.14
C THR A 90 -3.91 7.18 -12.30
N GLY A 91 -3.05 7.20 -11.29
CA GLY A 91 -2.66 8.35 -10.48
C GLY A 91 -1.20 8.73 -10.71
N THR A 92 -0.51 9.13 -9.63
CA THR A 92 0.87 9.64 -9.68
C THR A 92 1.82 8.95 -8.71
N LEU A 93 1.42 7.82 -8.11
CA LEU A 93 2.28 7.04 -7.21
C LEU A 93 3.47 6.42 -7.97
N ASP A 94 4.64 6.40 -7.36
CA ASP A 94 5.84 5.74 -7.90
C ASP A 94 5.73 4.21 -7.79
N TRP A 95 5.01 3.59 -8.72
CA TRP A 95 4.83 2.14 -8.77
C TRP A 95 6.15 1.40 -9.03
N GLU A 96 7.07 1.97 -9.77
CA GLU A 96 8.38 1.34 -10.02
C GLU A 96 9.22 1.30 -8.75
N GLY A 97 9.18 2.38 -7.93
CA GLY A 97 9.79 2.40 -6.61
C GLY A 97 9.15 1.39 -5.66
N PHE A 98 7.82 1.31 -5.66
CA PHE A 98 7.08 0.31 -4.87
C PHE A 98 7.51 -1.12 -5.23
N LEU A 99 7.43 -1.49 -6.51
CA LEU A 99 7.74 -2.85 -6.97
C LEU A 99 9.20 -3.23 -6.68
N ARG A 100 10.13 -2.30 -6.89
CA ARG A 100 11.54 -2.50 -6.55
C ARG A 100 11.71 -2.75 -5.05
N GLY A 101 11.06 -1.94 -4.21
CA GLY A 101 11.10 -2.13 -2.75
C GLY A 101 10.55 -3.49 -2.34
N MET A 102 9.39 -3.89 -2.86
CA MET A 102 8.74 -5.18 -2.58
C MET A 102 9.61 -6.37 -3.00
N LYS A 103 10.26 -6.29 -4.18
CA LYS A 103 11.23 -7.28 -4.64
C LYS A 103 12.41 -7.41 -3.67
N GLU A 104 13.01 -6.28 -3.28
CA GLU A 104 14.19 -6.25 -2.42
C GLU A 104 13.94 -6.72 -0.99
N ILE A 105 12.72 -6.59 -0.48
CA ILE A 105 12.34 -7.18 0.82
C ILE A 105 11.90 -8.64 0.72
N GLY A 106 11.79 -9.18 -0.49
CA GLY A 106 11.38 -10.56 -0.74
C GLY A 106 9.91 -10.83 -0.40
N TYR A 107 9.01 -9.86 -0.61
CA TYR A 107 7.59 -10.03 -0.30
C TYR A 107 6.97 -11.21 -1.06
N ARG A 108 6.15 -12.02 -0.36
CA ARG A 108 5.48 -13.22 -0.90
C ARG A 108 4.01 -13.32 -0.47
N GLY A 109 3.47 -12.24 0.12
CA GLY A 109 2.06 -12.18 0.49
C GLY A 109 1.14 -11.85 -0.69
N ASP A 110 -0.14 -11.74 -0.39
CA ASP A 110 -1.17 -11.40 -1.38
C ASP A 110 -1.04 -9.96 -1.88
N LEU A 111 -1.34 -9.76 -3.17
CA LEU A 111 -1.45 -8.45 -3.80
C LEU A 111 -2.91 -7.99 -3.76
N ASN A 112 -3.30 -7.34 -2.68
CA ASN A 112 -4.67 -6.92 -2.44
C ASN A 112 -4.93 -5.50 -2.97
N PHE A 113 -5.87 -5.37 -3.92
CA PHE A 113 -6.28 -4.08 -4.48
C PHE A 113 -7.45 -3.49 -3.72
N GLU A 114 -7.25 -2.36 -3.10
CA GLU A 114 -8.30 -1.54 -2.49
C GLU A 114 -8.66 -0.36 -3.41
N ALA A 115 -9.13 -0.68 -4.61
CA ALA A 115 -9.44 0.31 -5.64
C ALA A 115 -10.87 0.16 -6.19
N PRO A 116 -11.92 0.34 -5.36
CA PRO A 116 -13.31 0.21 -5.80
C PRO A 116 -13.63 1.19 -6.93
N ASN A 117 -13.15 2.42 -6.85
CA ASN A 117 -13.38 3.45 -7.87
C ASN A 117 -12.80 3.13 -9.26
N ALA A 118 -11.97 2.10 -9.36
CA ALA A 118 -11.51 1.59 -10.64
C ALA A 118 -12.58 0.80 -11.41
N ILE A 119 -13.71 0.47 -10.77
CA ILE A 119 -14.82 -0.28 -11.37
C ILE A 119 -16.10 0.56 -11.30
N ASP A 120 -16.40 1.12 -10.15
CA ASP A 120 -17.69 1.76 -9.83
C ASP A 120 -18.02 2.99 -10.69
N LYS A 121 -17.01 3.55 -11.36
CA LYS A 121 -17.18 4.68 -12.30
C LYS A 121 -17.56 4.25 -13.71
N TYR A 122 -17.52 2.95 -14.00
CA TYR A 122 -17.88 2.41 -15.30
C TYR A 122 -19.30 1.82 -15.28
N PRO A 123 -19.99 1.77 -16.44
CA PRO A 123 -21.24 1.03 -16.53
C PRO A 123 -21.06 -0.43 -16.10
N PRO A 124 -22.08 -1.06 -15.47
CA PRO A 124 -21.99 -2.44 -14.99
C PRO A 124 -21.55 -3.45 -16.05
N GLU A 125 -21.90 -3.20 -17.31
CA GLU A 125 -21.56 -4.04 -18.47
C GLU A 125 -20.04 -4.10 -18.72
N MET A 126 -19.26 -3.13 -18.18
CA MET A 126 -17.82 -3.07 -18.32
C MET A 126 -17.07 -3.66 -17.10
N ALA A 127 -17.78 -4.12 -16.08
CA ALA A 127 -17.17 -4.59 -14.84
C ALA A 127 -16.19 -5.76 -15.09
N GLU A 128 -16.52 -6.68 -15.97
CA GLU A 128 -15.64 -7.80 -16.30
C GLU A 128 -14.32 -7.34 -16.91
N GLU A 129 -14.34 -6.38 -17.82
CA GLU A 129 -13.12 -5.86 -18.44
C GLU A 129 -12.25 -5.09 -17.45
N CYS A 130 -12.87 -4.35 -16.53
CA CYS A 130 -12.15 -3.68 -15.43
C CYS A 130 -11.47 -4.71 -14.51
N LEU A 131 -12.15 -5.80 -14.17
CA LEU A 131 -11.60 -6.89 -13.38
C LEU A 131 -10.45 -7.63 -14.11
N ARG A 132 -10.61 -7.87 -15.41
CA ARG A 132 -9.56 -8.48 -16.25
C ARG A 132 -8.29 -7.61 -16.29
N LEU A 133 -8.45 -6.28 -16.44
CA LEU A 133 -7.33 -5.35 -16.39
C LEU A 133 -6.65 -5.38 -15.03
N ARG A 134 -7.42 -5.33 -13.94
CA ARG A 134 -6.88 -5.42 -12.56
C ARG A 134 -6.10 -6.71 -12.34
N ALA A 135 -6.65 -7.84 -12.80
CA ALA A 135 -5.95 -9.13 -12.71
C ALA A 135 -4.67 -9.16 -13.56
N ALA A 136 -4.64 -8.49 -14.72
CA ALA A 136 -3.45 -8.35 -15.53
C ALA A 136 -2.36 -7.52 -14.83
N VAL A 137 -2.74 -6.40 -14.18
CA VAL A 137 -1.84 -5.60 -13.37
C VAL A 137 -1.28 -6.40 -12.19
N GLY A 138 -2.11 -7.19 -11.50
CA GLY A 138 -1.68 -8.07 -10.41
C GLY A 138 -0.63 -9.08 -10.87
N ARG A 139 -0.86 -9.77 -11.98
CA ARG A 139 0.13 -10.70 -12.54
C ARG A 139 1.42 -10.00 -12.97
N TYR A 140 1.33 -8.79 -13.50
CA TYR A 140 2.51 -8.00 -13.83
C TYR A 140 3.29 -7.64 -12.56
N PHE A 141 2.63 -7.22 -11.49
CA PHE A 141 3.27 -6.92 -10.20
C PHE A 141 3.93 -8.17 -9.59
N GLU A 142 3.20 -9.29 -9.54
CA GLU A 142 3.73 -10.56 -9.07
C GLU A 142 5.03 -10.93 -9.80
N LYS A 143 5.00 -10.88 -11.14
CA LYS A 143 6.18 -11.13 -11.96
C LYS A 143 7.35 -10.20 -11.59
N ARG A 144 7.11 -8.89 -11.49
CA ARG A 144 8.14 -7.90 -11.16
C ARG A 144 8.73 -8.06 -9.76
N ILE A 145 7.95 -8.58 -8.81
CA ILE A 145 8.38 -8.80 -7.43
C ILE A 145 9.13 -10.13 -7.27
N THR A 146 8.74 -11.17 -8.04
CA THR A 146 9.22 -12.55 -7.81
C THR A 146 10.31 -13.02 -8.77
N GLU A 147 10.37 -12.48 -9.99
CA GLU A 147 11.39 -12.88 -10.98
C GLU A 147 12.75 -12.17 -10.72
N GLU A 148 13.84 -12.91 -10.92
CA GLU A 148 15.23 -12.44 -10.80
C GLU A 148 15.62 -11.40 -11.87
#